data_30a38a6c445e5187d93b5b13303c3c51
#
_entry.id   30a38a6c445e5187d93b5b13303c3c51
#
_cell.length_a   1.000
_cell.length_b   1.000
_cell.length_c   1.000
_cell.angle_alpha   90.00
_cell.angle_beta   90.00
_cell.angle_gamma   90.00
#
_symmetry.space_group_name_H-M   'P 1'
#
loop_
_entity.id
_entity.type
_entity.pdbx_description
1 polymer ?
#
loop_
_entity_poly.entity_id
_entity_poly.type
_entity_poly.pdbx_seq_one_letter_code
_entity_poly.pdbx_strand_id
1 'polypeptide(L)'
;MIINKKNLFATTLQIFQFNDEEIKPLLDEVNSKKNLITKTSSSHNYFTDYKNPIQLYEYEKLINEVANKYSNEGLTLNLLNYWTAVYGNNSIHGAHQHDS
;
A
#
# COMPACT_ATOMS: atom_id res chain seq x y z
N MET A 1 -15.72 5.79 -0.01
CA MET A 1 -14.49 6.14 0.74
C MET A 1 -14.83 7.08 1.87
N ILE A 2 -14.31 6.78 3.05
CA ILE A 2 -14.44 7.64 4.23
C ILE A 2 -13.12 8.36 4.44
N ILE A 3 -13.20 9.68 4.70
CA ILE A 3 -12.01 10.51 4.93
C ILE A 3 -12.12 11.12 6.32
N ASN A 4 -11.10 10.86 7.16
CA ASN A 4 -10.95 11.48 8.46
C ASN A 4 -9.72 12.38 8.46
N LYS A 5 -9.87 13.57 9.02
CA LYS A 5 -8.80 14.55 9.09
C LYS A 5 -8.66 15.05 10.52
N LYS A 6 -7.44 14.95 11.06
CA LYS A 6 -7.13 15.41 12.42
C LYS A 6 -5.88 16.26 12.41
N ASN A 7 -5.90 17.34 13.16
CA ASN A 7 -4.73 18.16 13.38
C ASN A 7 -4.07 17.73 14.70
N LEU A 8 -2.83 17.25 14.60
CA LEU A 8 -2.04 16.82 15.75
C LEU A 8 -0.87 17.77 15.89
N PHE A 9 -0.94 18.66 16.89
CA PHE A 9 0.01 19.76 17.05
C PHE A 9 0.03 20.61 15.78
N ALA A 10 1.17 20.74 15.09
CA ALA A 10 1.28 21.44 13.82
C ALA A 10 1.14 20.50 12.60
N THR A 11 0.84 19.22 12.84
CA THR A 11 0.78 18.20 11.79
C THR A 11 -0.66 17.78 11.54
N THR A 12 -1.05 17.69 10.25
CA THR A 12 -2.35 17.20 9.85
C THR A 12 -2.26 15.72 9.50
N LEU A 13 -3.11 14.89 10.13
CA LEU A 13 -3.27 13.49 9.80
C LEU A 13 -4.55 13.32 8.98
N GLN A 14 -4.45 12.71 7.82
CA GLN A 14 -5.60 12.32 6.99
C GLN A 14 -5.65 10.81 6.88
N ILE A 15 -6.81 10.24 7.21
CA ILE A 15 -7.04 8.79 7.16
C ILE A 15 -8.09 8.53 6.08
N PHE A 16 -7.75 7.70 5.11
CA PHE A 16 -8.63 7.30 4.02
C PHE A 16 -9.01 5.83 4.22
N GLN A 17 -10.31 5.57 4.25
CA GLN A 17 -10.83 4.23 4.50
C GLN A 17 -11.77 3.83 3.37
N PHE A 18 -11.51 2.67 2.78
CA PHE A 18 -12.32 2.11 1.71
C PHE A 18 -13.25 1.02 2.26
N ASN A 19 -14.45 0.90 1.69
CA ASN A 19 -15.36 -0.19 2.04
C ASN A 19 -15.02 -1.46 1.23
N ASP A 20 -15.72 -2.55 1.54
CA ASP A 20 -15.46 -3.85 0.92
C ASP A 20 -15.68 -3.84 -0.60
N GLU A 21 -16.67 -3.09 -1.09
CA GLU A 21 -16.95 -2.98 -2.51
C GLU A 21 -15.85 -2.22 -3.24
N GLU A 22 -15.32 -1.17 -2.61
CA GLU A 22 -14.25 -0.36 -3.18
C GLU A 22 -12.94 -1.11 -3.30
N ILE A 23 -12.63 -2.02 -2.36
CA ILE A 23 -11.37 -2.78 -2.36
C ILE A 23 -11.47 -4.12 -3.09
N LYS A 24 -12.67 -4.59 -3.42
CA LYS A 24 -12.85 -5.89 -4.07
C LYS A 24 -12.04 -6.05 -5.36
N PRO A 25 -12.01 -5.08 -6.28
CA PRO A 25 -11.19 -5.20 -7.49
C PRO A 25 -9.71 -5.39 -7.17
N LEU A 26 -9.19 -4.71 -6.13
CA LEU A 26 -7.80 -4.88 -5.69
C LEU A 26 -7.57 -6.29 -5.15
N LEU A 27 -8.47 -6.80 -4.31
CA LEU A 27 -8.35 -8.15 -3.77
C LEU A 27 -8.37 -9.20 -4.88
N ASP A 28 -9.24 -9.04 -5.88
CA ASP A 28 -9.32 -9.94 -7.03
C ASP A 28 -8.02 -9.90 -7.84
N GLU A 29 -7.45 -8.72 -8.06
CA GLU A 29 -6.18 -8.58 -8.76
C GLU A 29 -5.03 -9.22 -7.99
N VAL A 30 -4.94 -8.98 -6.69
CA VAL A 30 -3.91 -9.57 -5.83
C VAL A 30 -4.02 -11.10 -5.86
N ASN A 31 -5.23 -11.64 -5.71
CA ASN A 31 -5.45 -13.08 -5.74
C ASN A 31 -5.06 -13.72 -7.07
N SER A 32 -5.22 -13.00 -8.18
CA SER A 32 -4.83 -13.50 -9.50
C SER A 32 -3.32 -13.43 -9.73
N LYS A 33 -2.61 -12.54 -9.05
CA LYS A 33 -1.19 -12.26 -9.28
C LYS A 33 -0.25 -12.72 -8.18
N LYS A 34 -0.75 -13.06 -6.99
CA LYS A 34 0.10 -13.40 -5.85
C LYS A 34 1.05 -14.58 -6.10
N ASN A 35 0.69 -15.49 -7.00
CA ASN A 35 1.53 -16.63 -7.37
C ASN A 35 2.79 -16.21 -8.14
N LEU A 36 2.84 -14.98 -8.65
CA LEU A 36 4.02 -14.43 -9.28
C LEU A 36 5.07 -13.98 -8.26
N ILE A 37 4.70 -13.89 -6.97
CA ILE A 37 5.58 -13.48 -5.89
C ILE A 37 6.18 -14.73 -5.28
N THR A 38 7.33 -15.14 -5.80
CA THR A 38 7.97 -16.41 -5.44
C THR A 38 9.26 -16.26 -4.63
N LYS A 39 9.77 -15.04 -4.50
CA LYS A 39 11.03 -14.82 -3.79
C LYS A 39 10.78 -14.57 -2.31
N THR A 40 11.49 -15.33 -1.47
CA THR A 40 11.46 -15.16 -0.02
C THR A 40 12.36 -14.01 0.40
N SER A 41 11.92 -13.23 1.39
CA SER A 41 12.77 -12.22 2.02
C SER A 41 13.95 -12.91 2.70
N SER A 42 15.16 -12.34 2.56
CA SER A 42 16.39 -12.93 3.13
C SER A 42 16.42 -12.90 4.66
N SER A 43 15.74 -11.94 5.28
CA SER A 43 15.79 -11.72 6.73
C SER A 43 14.47 -12.03 7.44
N HIS A 44 13.40 -12.30 6.71
CA HIS A 44 12.06 -12.53 7.27
C HIS A 44 11.37 -13.65 6.49
N ASN A 45 10.55 -14.41 7.16
CA ASN A 45 9.86 -15.55 6.55
C ASN A 45 8.57 -15.12 5.85
N TYR A 46 8.70 -14.39 4.75
CA TYR A 46 7.57 -14.01 3.89
C TYR A 46 8.03 -13.86 2.43
N PHE A 47 7.08 -13.89 1.51
CA PHE A 47 7.35 -13.69 0.08
C PHE A 47 7.16 -12.22 -0.29
N THR A 48 8.02 -11.72 -1.17
CA THR A 48 7.94 -10.34 -1.63
C THR A 48 8.47 -10.18 -3.05
N ASP A 49 7.93 -9.18 -3.75
CA ASP A 49 8.39 -8.75 -5.08
C ASP A 49 9.25 -7.48 -5.01
N TYR A 50 9.79 -7.15 -3.86
CA TYR A 50 10.49 -5.89 -3.59
C TYR A 50 11.52 -5.51 -4.67
N LYS A 51 12.30 -6.47 -5.17
CA LYS A 51 13.35 -6.22 -6.17
C LYS A 51 12.82 -6.11 -7.60
N ASN A 52 11.65 -6.67 -7.86
CA ASN A 52 11.02 -6.66 -9.17
C ASN A 52 9.50 -6.61 -9.00
N PRO A 53 8.97 -5.46 -8.58
CA PRO A 53 7.56 -5.34 -8.22
C PRO A 53 6.62 -5.67 -9.39
N ILE A 54 5.57 -6.42 -9.10
CA ILE A 54 4.47 -6.62 -10.05
C ILE A 54 3.58 -5.39 -10.04
N GLN A 55 2.95 -5.12 -11.17
CA GLN A 55 2.03 -4.00 -11.28
C GLN A 55 0.63 -4.40 -10.81
N LEU A 56 0.05 -3.59 -9.92
CA LEU A 56 -1.31 -3.74 -9.42
C LEU A 56 -2.13 -2.53 -9.85
N TYR A 57 -2.82 -2.64 -10.97
CA TYR A 57 -3.56 -1.53 -11.57
C TYR A 57 -4.67 -1.02 -10.64
N GLU A 58 -5.35 -1.91 -9.93
CA GLU A 58 -6.42 -1.52 -9.02
C GLU A 58 -5.88 -0.80 -7.78
N TYR A 59 -4.68 -1.16 -7.31
CA TYR A 59 -4.00 -0.43 -6.25
C TYR A 59 -3.65 0.99 -6.72
N GLU A 60 -3.11 1.13 -7.92
CA GLU A 60 -2.76 2.44 -8.47
C GLU A 60 -3.99 3.34 -8.62
N LYS A 61 -5.14 2.78 -9.01
CA LYS A 61 -6.40 3.52 -9.06
C LYS A 61 -6.80 4.05 -7.68
N LEU A 62 -6.74 3.22 -6.65
CA LEU A 62 -7.08 3.64 -5.28
C LEU A 62 -6.14 4.73 -4.77
N ILE A 63 -4.85 4.60 -5.02
CA ILE A 63 -3.87 5.62 -4.60
C ILE A 63 -4.06 6.93 -5.36
N ASN A 64 -4.39 6.87 -6.64
CA ASN A 64 -4.72 8.08 -7.41
C ASN A 64 -5.96 8.78 -6.87
N GLU A 65 -6.96 8.01 -6.44
CA GLU A 65 -8.16 8.55 -5.82
C GLU A 65 -7.83 9.25 -4.49
N VAL A 66 -6.98 8.63 -3.66
CA VAL A 66 -6.46 9.24 -2.42
C VAL A 66 -5.71 10.53 -2.74
N ALA A 67 -4.83 10.51 -3.74
CA ALA A 67 -4.06 11.68 -4.13
C ALA A 67 -4.96 12.83 -4.57
N ASN A 68 -6.04 12.54 -5.31
CA ASN A 68 -7.00 13.55 -5.75
C ASN A 68 -7.80 14.17 -4.59
N LYS A 69 -7.97 13.42 -3.50
CA LYS A 69 -8.68 13.86 -2.29
C LYS A 69 -7.76 14.48 -1.26
N TYR A 70 -6.46 14.28 -1.39
CA TYR A 70 -5.48 14.81 -0.46
C TYR A 70 -5.45 16.33 -0.51
N SER A 71 -5.42 16.95 0.67
CA SER A 71 -5.35 18.41 0.80
C SER A 71 -4.36 18.76 1.90
N ASN A 72 -3.27 19.44 1.54
CA ASN A 72 -2.27 19.91 2.50
C ASN A 72 -1.47 21.08 1.91
N GLU A 73 -1.99 22.29 2.06
CA GLU A 73 -1.30 23.54 1.74
C GLU A 73 -0.71 23.59 0.32
N GLY A 74 -1.45 23.08 -0.66
CA GLY A 74 -1.04 23.10 -2.06
C GLY A 74 -0.04 22.03 -2.46
N LEU A 75 0.31 21.10 -1.57
CA LEU A 75 1.17 19.98 -1.89
C LEU A 75 0.43 18.94 -2.73
N THR A 76 1.18 18.27 -3.61
CA THR A 76 0.64 17.22 -4.48
C THR A 76 1.28 15.89 -4.09
N LEU A 77 0.47 14.81 -4.08
CA LEU A 77 0.97 13.45 -3.86
C LEU A 77 1.18 12.74 -5.19
N ASN A 78 2.33 12.08 -5.33
CA ASN A 78 2.64 11.24 -6.48
C ASN A 78 3.10 9.87 -5.99
N LEU A 79 2.54 8.81 -6.57
CA LEU A 79 2.99 7.45 -6.31
C LEU A 79 4.30 7.22 -7.05
N LEU A 80 5.39 6.97 -6.31
CA LEU A 80 6.71 6.71 -6.89
C LEU A 80 6.94 5.23 -7.14
N ASN A 81 6.76 4.41 -6.12
CA ASN A 81 6.90 2.96 -6.21
C ASN A 81 6.08 2.27 -5.12
N TYR A 82 5.90 0.99 -5.28
CA TYR A 82 5.29 0.12 -4.29
C TYR A 82 5.74 -1.32 -4.55
N TRP A 83 5.59 -2.15 -3.55
CA TRP A 83 5.83 -3.58 -3.68
C TRP A 83 4.87 -4.34 -2.78
N THR A 84 4.78 -5.66 -2.99
CA THR A 84 3.85 -6.52 -2.28
C THR A 84 4.61 -7.46 -1.35
N ALA A 85 4.03 -7.74 -0.21
CA ALA A 85 4.52 -8.77 0.71
C ALA A 85 3.39 -9.74 1.02
N VAL A 86 3.69 -11.05 0.98
CA VAL A 86 2.73 -12.11 1.26
C VAL A 86 3.19 -12.85 2.51
N TYR A 87 2.39 -12.77 3.57
CA TYR A 87 2.67 -13.37 4.87
C TYR A 87 1.86 -14.65 5.06
N GLY A 88 2.51 -15.69 5.60
CA GLY A 88 1.85 -16.87 6.12
C GLY A 88 1.76 -16.83 7.65
N ASN A 89 1.28 -17.93 8.26
CA ASN A 89 1.04 -17.98 9.71
C ASN A 89 2.29 -17.75 10.56
N ASN A 90 3.47 -18.11 10.06
CA ASN A 90 4.75 -17.98 10.77
C ASN A 90 5.64 -16.89 10.20
N SER A 91 5.07 -15.99 9.40
CA SER A 91 5.84 -14.91 8.80
C SER A 91 6.12 -13.80 9.79
N ILE A 92 7.31 -13.19 9.67
CA ILE A 92 7.77 -12.11 10.53
C ILE A 92 8.22 -10.95 9.65
N HIS A 93 7.82 -9.74 10.02
CA HIS A 93 8.35 -8.52 9.43
C HIS A 93 8.88 -7.67 10.59
N GLY A 94 10.18 -7.77 10.86
CA GLY A 94 10.82 -7.04 11.94
C GLY A 94 10.87 -5.53 11.72
N ALA A 95 11.23 -4.80 12.75
CA ALA A 95 11.43 -3.36 12.65
C ALA A 95 12.51 -3.04 11.61
N HIS A 96 12.26 -2.06 10.77
CA HIS A 96 13.17 -1.66 9.70
C HIS A 96 13.04 -0.17 9.42
N GLN A 97 13.96 0.36 8.62
CA GLN A 97 13.98 1.76 8.25
C GLN A 97 14.02 1.87 6.73
N HIS A 98 13.22 2.80 6.20
CA HIS A 98 13.23 3.12 4.77
C HIS A 98 14.09 4.35 4.52
N ASP A 99 14.74 4.37 3.38
CA ASP A 99 15.42 5.57 2.89
C ASP A 99 14.38 6.61 2.50
N SER A 100 14.58 7.81 2.97
CA SER A 100 13.66 8.93 2.70
C SER A 100 13.93 9.59 1.34
#